data_d7ba2e7587965730d3dd6f7022b68a2c
#
_entry.id   d7ba2e7587965730d3dd6f7022b68a2c
#
_cell.length_a   1.000
_cell.length_b   1.000
_cell.length_c   1.000
_cell.angle_alpha   90.00
_cell.angle_beta   90.00
_cell.angle_gamma   90.00
#
_symmetry.space_group_name_H-M   'P 1'
#
loop_
_entity.id
_entity.type
_entity.pdbx_description
1 polymer ?
#
loop_
_entity_poly.entity_id
_entity_poly.type
_entity_poly.pdbx_seq_one_letter_code
_entity_poly.pdbx_strand_id
1 'polypeptide(L)'
;MNENRIAHYPVVIVGGGQAGLSTSYHLTAAGIDHLVLEKRTAMHAWESQRWDNFCLVTPNWQCDLPGHPYAGPDPDGFMKKDEILNYLKEFRTKVDPPIREGVTVRRVSRRAEGGVLVATSAGDVSADAVVVASGGYHEPIVPRMAERLPPTLVQLHSAAYRNAGQLPDGAVLVVGSGQSGAQIAEDLHLAGRKVFLAVGNAPRCARFYRGRDVVTWLADMGYYDMPVEQHPLREGVRDNTNHYVTGRDGGRDIDLRRFATEGMELFGVLRDFDGTNLLFDTHLAQALDDADRTYNGINAAIDKHIAEKGLTAPPPSVYTPVWQPPEERPTLDLAASGIAAIIWCIGFRPDFRWLDAPVFNGAGHPQHRRGVTAQEGVYFIGLPWLHTWGSGRFGSVGRDAAHIVAHIAERRASAEAALADRDTAA
;
A
#
# COMPACT_ATOMS: atom_id res chain seq x y z
N MET A 1 8.33 14.09 46.43
CA MET A 1 8.46 13.03 45.40
C MET A 1 7.45 13.35 44.35
N ASN A 2 7.87 13.92 43.20
CA ASN A 2 6.96 14.08 42.06
C ASN A 2 6.65 12.68 41.52
N GLU A 3 5.48 12.17 41.83
CA GLU A 3 4.94 11.03 41.08
C GLU A 3 4.94 11.45 39.60
N ASN A 4 5.69 10.74 38.80
CA ASN A 4 5.76 10.90 37.34
C ASN A 4 4.38 10.55 36.77
N ARG A 5 3.46 11.50 36.80
CA ARG A 5 2.08 11.31 36.35
C ARG A 5 2.13 11.08 34.85
N ILE A 6 1.88 9.85 34.42
CA ILE A 6 1.81 9.48 33.01
C ILE A 6 0.74 10.33 32.35
N ALA A 7 1.09 11.05 31.27
CA ALA A 7 0.13 11.86 30.53
C ALA A 7 -0.96 10.96 29.95
N HIS A 8 -2.22 11.39 30.08
CA HIS A 8 -3.38 10.64 29.60
C HIS A 8 -4.05 11.39 28.45
N TYR A 9 -4.45 10.65 27.42
CA TYR A 9 -5.19 11.15 26.27
C TYR A 9 -6.44 10.29 26.02
N PRO A 10 -7.56 10.88 25.62
CA PRO A 10 -8.71 10.09 25.17
C PRO A 10 -8.36 9.12 24.04
N VAL A 11 -7.52 9.57 23.07
CA VAL A 11 -7.09 8.74 21.95
C VAL A 11 -5.61 8.95 21.65
N VAL A 12 -4.88 7.86 21.46
CA VAL A 12 -3.52 7.88 20.88
C VAL A 12 -3.56 7.25 19.50
N ILE A 13 -3.03 7.95 18.50
CA ILE A 13 -2.85 7.47 17.13
C ILE A 13 -1.38 7.07 16.94
N VAL A 14 -1.12 5.85 16.48
CA VAL A 14 0.23 5.36 16.20
C VAL A 14 0.48 5.36 14.70
N GLY A 15 1.24 6.33 14.23
CA GLY A 15 1.60 6.57 12.83
C GLY A 15 1.06 7.90 12.30
N GLY A 16 1.97 8.71 11.73
CA GLY A 16 1.71 10.05 11.15
C GLY A 16 1.59 10.04 9.63
N GLY A 17 1.17 8.94 9.02
CA GLY A 17 0.83 8.84 7.61
C GLY A 17 -0.57 9.38 7.29
N GLN A 18 -1.00 9.27 6.01
CA GLN A 18 -2.33 9.74 5.56
C GLN A 18 -3.48 9.18 6.41
N ALA A 19 -3.36 7.93 6.88
CA ALA A 19 -4.41 7.31 7.71
C ALA A 19 -4.48 7.92 9.11
N GLY A 20 -3.35 8.12 9.76
CA GLY A 20 -3.28 8.75 11.08
C GLY A 20 -3.74 10.20 11.04
N LEU A 21 -3.32 10.97 10.05
CA LEU A 21 -3.75 12.37 9.90
C LEU A 21 -5.23 12.48 9.51
N SER A 22 -5.78 11.56 8.73
CA SER A 22 -7.22 11.51 8.46
C SER A 22 -8.02 11.23 9.74
N THR A 23 -7.50 10.35 10.63
CA THR A 23 -8.12 10.10 11.93
C THR A 23 -8.04 11.33 12.83
N SER A 24 -6.88 11.99 12.88
CA SER A 24 -6.68 13.25 13.63
C SER A 24 -7.66 14.34 13.17
N TYR A 25 -7.85 14.51 11.86
CA TYR A 25 -8.83 15.45 11.30
C TYR A 25 -10.24 15.21 11.87
N HIS A 26 -10.72 13.97 11.87
CA HIS A 26 -12.05 13.65 12.35
C HIS A 26 -12.17 13.72 13.89
N LEU A 27 -11.12 13.37 14.65
CA LEU A 27 -11.10 13.55 16.09
C LEU A 27 -11.16 15.03 16.49
N THR A 28 -10.39 15.90 15.80
CA THR A 28 -10.47 17.35 15.99
C THR A 28 -11.87 17.88 15.70
N ALA A 29 -12.48 17.45 14.58
CA ALA A 29 -13.85 17.84 14.22
C ALA A 29 -14.91 17.37 15.22
N ALA A 30 -14.66 16.23 15.89
CA ALA A 30 -15.52 15.70 16.96
C ALA A 30 -15.22 16.29 18.35
N GLY A 31 -14.26 17.22 18.49
CA GLY A 31 -13.86 17.79 19.77
C GLY A 31 -13.19 16.79 20.73
N ILE A 32 -12.61 15.71 20.21
CA ILE A 32 -11.94 14.65 20.99
C ILE A 32 -10.45 14.94 21.03
N ASP A 33 -9.92 15.19 22.25
CA ASP A 33 -8.48 15.36 22.44
C ASP A 33 -7.73 14.06 22.13
N HIS A 34 -6.55 14.20 21.49
CA HIS A 34 -5.78 13.06 21.03
C HIS A 34 -4.30 13.41 20.87
N LEU A 35 -3.47 12.39 20.68
CA LEU A 35 -2.05 12.54 20.40
C LEU A 35 -1.66 11.63 19.22
N VAL A 36 -0.98 12.17 18.23
CA VAL A 36 -0.35 11.38 17.15
C VAL A 36 1.11 11.12 17.51
N LEU A 37 1.53 9.86 17.46
CA LEU A 37 2.91 9.44 17.68
C LEU A 37 3.49 8.94 16.36
N GLU A 38 4.53 9.58 15.88
CA GLU A 38 5.21 9.22 14.63
C GLU A 38 6.69 8.91 14.90
N LYS A 39 7.13 7.75 14.42
CA LYS A 39 8.51 7.28 14.60
C LYS A 39 9.55 8.18 13.92
N ARG A 40 9.18 8.79 12.80
CA ARG A 40 10.03 9.66 11.99
C ARG A 40 9.37 11.04 11.84
N THR A 41 9.29 11.55 10.62
CA THR A 41 8.48 12.72 10.26
C THR A 41 7.14 12.28 9.70
N ALA A 42 6.12 13.10 9.81
CA ALA A 42 4.83 12.81 9.18
C ALA A 42 5.01 12.59 7.66
N MET A 43 4.26 11.62 7.13
CA MET A 43 4.32 11.23 5.70
C MET A 43 5.69 10.69 5.22
N HIS A 44 6.60 10.34 6.12
CA HIS A 44 7.96 9.87 5.82
C HIS A 44 8.05 8.81 4.71
N ALA A 45 7.13 7.83 4.69
CA ALA A 45 7.14 6.77 3.68
C ALA A 45 6.94 7.29 2.24
N TRP A 46 6.21 8.38 2.05
CA TRP A 46 6.03 9.02 0.75
C TRP A 46 7.30 9.71 0.29
N GLU A 47 8.01 10.37 1.18
CA GLU A 47 9.26 11.05 0.90
C GLU A 47 10.41 10.06 0.63
N SER A 48 10.55 9.06 1.52
CA SER A 48 11.76 8.24 1.61
C SER A 48 11.69 6.88 0.92
N GLN A 49 10.49 6.37 0.58
CA GLN A 49 10.31 5.03 0.03
C GLN A 49 9.74 5.02 -1.40
N ARG A 50 9.92 6.12 -2.13
CA ARG A 50 9.53 6.22 -3.54
C ARG A 50 10.73 6.65 -4.38
N TRP A 51 10.82 6.12 -5.60
CA TRP A 51 11.85 6.51 -6.57
C TRP A 51 11.53 7.86 -7.22
N ASP A 52 12.52 8.45 -7.86
CA ASP A 52 12.42 9.85 -8.31
C ASP A 52 11.35 10.05 -9.40
N ASN A 53 11.21 9.09 -10.31
CA ASN A 53 10.17 9.10 -11.35
C ASN A 53 8.84 8.48 -10.91
N PHE A 54 8.62 8.29 -9.60
CA PHE A 54 7.36 7.76 -9.11
C PHE A 54 6.19 8.69 -9.46
N CYS A 55 5.09 8.10 -9.92
CA CYS A 55 3.80 8.78 -10.06
C CYS A 55 2.68 7.90 -9.51
N LEU A 56 1.55 8.52 -9.20
CA LEU A 56 0.35 7.78 -8.83
C LEU A 56 -0.10 6.87 -9.97
N VAL A 57 -0.70 5.77 -9.62
CA VAL A 57 -1.38 4.85 -10.55
C VAL A 57 -2.88 5.08 -10.59
N THR A 58 -3.39 5.84 -9.64
CA THR A 58 -4.78 6.28 -9.58
C THR A 58 -4.87 7.71 -10.09
N PRO A 59 -5.91 8.07 -10.85
CA PRO A 59 -6.12 9.45 -11.27
C PRO A 59 -6.20 10.40 -10.08
N ASN A 60 -5.84 11.66 -10.30
CA ASN A 60 -5.77 12.69 -9.27
C ASN A 60 -7.12 12.95 -8.60
N TRP A 61 -8.24 12.76 -9.29
CA TRP A 61 -9.59 12.90 -8.71
C TRP A 61 -9.85 11.89 -7.57
N GLN A 62 -9.10 10.78 -7.50
CA GLN A 62 -9.17 9.86 -6.35
C GLN A 62 -8.37 10.34 -5.12
N CYS A 63 -7.66 11.45 -5.23
CA CYS A 63 -6.99 12.06 -4.08
C CYS A 63 -8.00 12.91 -3.31
N ASP A 64 -8.70 12.27 -2.38
CA ASP A 64 -9.78 12.85 -1.58
C ASP A 64 -9.53 12.60 -0.09
N LEU A 65 -8.49 13.24 0.45
CA LEU A 65 -8.25 13.25 1.89
C LEU A 65 -9.26 14.16 2.60
N PRO A 66 -9.60 13.91 3.86
CA PRO A 66 -10.66 14.62 4.59
C PRO A 66 -10.52 16.13 4.53
N GLY A 67 -11.50 16.80 3.91
CA GLY A 67 -11.49 18.24 3.69
C GLY A 67 -10.38 18.74 2.75
N HIS A 68 -9.66 17.85 2.05
CA HIS A 68 -8.57 18.19 1.13
C HIS A 68 -8.63 17.35 -0.16
N PRO A 69 -9.73 17.46 -0.94
CA PRO A 69 -9.78 16.84 -2.26
C PRO A 69 -8.77 17.46 -3.21
N TYR A 70 -8.35 16.71 -4.23
CA TYR A 70 -7.53 17.27 -5.29
C TYR A 70 -8.27 18.44 -5.98
N ALA A 71 -7.62 19.58 -6.03
CA ALA A 71 -8.16 20.81 -6.63
C ALA A 71 -7.29 21.38 -7.77
N GLY A 72 -6.35 20.58 -8.28
CA GLY A 72 -5.47 20.96 -9.38
C GLY A 72 -6.18 20.93 -10.74
N PRO A 73 -5.51 21.39 -11.80
CA PRO A 73 -6.11 21.58 -13.13
C PRO A 73 -6.30 20.28 -13.93
N ASP A 74 -5.68 19.18 -13.49
CA ASP A 74 -5.67 17.90 -14.22
C ASP A 74 -6.21 16.75 -13.32
N PRO A 75 -7.53 16.64 -13.14
CA PRO A 75 -8.14 15.61 -12.31
C PRO A 75 -7.93 14.19 -12.85
N ASP A 76 -7.81 14.03 -14.17
CA ASP A 76 -7.63 12.74 -14.83
C ASP A 76 -6.15 12.35 -14.99
N GLY A 77 -5.23 13.24 -14.65
CA GLY A 77 -3.79 13.01 -14.66
C GLY A 77 -3.30 12.24 -13.42
N PHE A 78 -1.97 12.13 -13.30
CA PHE A 78 -1.31 11.33 -12.27
C PHE A 78 -0.20 12.14 -11.62
N MET A 79 -0.40 12.58 -10.38
CA MET A 79 0.61 13.32 -9.63
C MET A 79 1.94 12.57 -9.59
N LYS A 80 3.03 13.28 -9.91
CA LYS A 80 4.40 12.84 -9.71
C LYS A 80 4.80 12.98 -8.24
N LYS A 81 5.92 12.37 -7.86
CA LYS A 81 6.41 12.34 -6.48
C LYS A 81 6.35 13.69 -5.77
N ASP A 82 6.88 14.75 -6.40
CA ASP A 82 6.95 16.07 -5.77
C ASP A 82 5.54 16.70 -5.61
N GLU A 83 4.65 16.48 -6.57
CA GLU A 83 3.26 16.92 -6.50
C GLU A 83 2.51 16.20 -5.37
N ILE A 84 2.74 14.88 -5.22
CA ILE A 84 2.20 14.10 -4.10
C ILE A 84 2.70 14.64 -2.76
N LEU A 85 4.00 14.93 -2.65
CA LEU A 85 4.59 15.47 -1.44
C LEU A 85 4.00 16.84 -1.09
N ASN A 86 3.78 17.70 -2.08
CA ASN A 86 3.14 19.01 -1.88
C ASN A 86 1.68 18.84 -1.41
N TYR A 87 0.90 17.98 -2.08
CA TYR A 87 -0.47 17.65 -1.69
C TYR A 87 -0.57 17.17 -0.24
N LEU A 88 0.35 16.28 0.17
CA LEU A 88 0.40 15.75 1.54
C LEU A 88 0.86 16.80 2.57
N LYS A 89 1.75 17.71 2.19
CA LYS A 89 2.22 18.81 3.01
C LYS A 89 1.09 19.82 3.31
N GLU A 90 0.31 20.14 2.28
CA GLU A 90 -0.87 20.99 2.41
C GLU A 90 -1.93 20.34 3.30
N PHE A 91 -2.18 19.03 3.12
CA PHE A 91 -3.07 18.26 3.99
C PHE A 91 -2.61 18.27 5.44
N ARG A 92 -1.31 17.99 5.71
CA ARG A 92 -0.74 18.08 7.07
C ARG A 92 -0.95 19.46 7.70
N THR A 93 -0.70 20.52 6.93
CA THR A 93 -0.89 21.91 7.40
C THR A 93 -2.35 22.19 7.74
N LYS A 94 -3.27 21.68 6.91
CA LYS A 94 -4.71 21.82 7.13
C LYS A 94 -5.22 21.08 8.36
N VAL A 95 -4.71 19.87 8.59
CA VAL A 95 -5.09 19.05 9.77
C VAL A 95 -4.54 19.64 11.05
N ASP A 96 -3.34 20.21 11.01
CA ASP A 96 -2.59 20.72 12.18
C ASP A 96 -2.64 19.75 13.37
N PRO A 97 -2.18 18.49 13.20
CA PRO A 97 -2.36 17.44 14.19
C PRO A 97 -1.51 17.67 15.44
N PRO A 98 -1.99 17.29 16.65
CA PRO A 98 -1.16 17.27 17.86
C PRO A 98 -0.17 16.10 17.79
N ILE A 99 0.90 16.27 16.99
CA ILE A 99 1.84 15.20 16.64
C ILE A 99 3.18 15.34 17.38
N ARG A 100 3.70 14.20 17.86
CA ARG A 100 5.09 14.08 18.32
C ARG A 100 5.85 13.20 17.32
N GLU A 101 6.73 13.84 16.58
CA GLU A 101 7.65 13.21 15.62
C GLU A 101 8.91 12.71 16.31
N GLY A 102 9.61 11.72 15.73
CA GLY A 102 10.80 11.08 16.32
C GLY A 102 10.49 10.17 17.52
N VAL A 103 9.22 9.84 17.77
CA VAL A 103 8.79 9.05 18.91
C VAL A 103 8.39 7.64 18.48
N THR A 104 9.20 6.66 18.89
CA THR A 104 8.92 5.25 18.61
C THR A 104 8.01 4.67 19.68
N VAL A 105 6.86 4.14 19.29
CA VAL A 105 6.03 3.29 20.15
C VAL A 105 6.70 1.92 20.24
N ARG A 106 7.03 1.48 21.46
CA ARG A 106 7.72 0.21 21.73
C ARG A 106 6.74 -0.90 22.13
N ARG A 107 5.68 -0.55 22.84
CA ARG A 107 4.63 -1.48 23.27
C ARG A 107 3.33 -0.72 23.51
N VAL A 108 2.22 -1.34 23.14
CA VAL A 108 0.88 -0.99 23.59
C VAL A 108 0.31 -2.17 24.35
N SER A 109 -0.11 -1.97 25.58
CA SER A 109 -0.66 -3.01 26.44
C SER A 109 -1.91 -2.51 27.18
N ARG A 110 -2.80 -3.44 27.54
CA ARG A 110 -3.99 -3.13 28.31
C ARG A 110 -3.62 -2.74 29.75
N ARG A 111 -4.36 -1.80 30.33
CA ARG A 111 -4.27 -1.45 31.76
C ARG A 111 -5.36 -2.18 32.56
N ALA A 112 -5.06 -2.52 33.79
CA ALA A 112 -6.01 -3.19 34.68
C ALA A 112 -7.26 -2.35 34.98
N GLU A 113 -7.07 -1.03 35.09
CA GLU A 113 -8.10 -0.03 35.34
C GLU A 113 -8.86 0.42 34.07
N GLY A 114 -8.59 -0.18 32.95
CA GLY A 114 -9.16 0.15 31.63
C GLY A 114 -8.25 1.01 30.76
N GLY A 115 -8.55 1.04 29.46
CA GLY A 115 -7.72 1.72 28.46
C GLY A 115 -6.40 1.00 28.18
N VAL A 116 -5.44 1.73 27.64
CA VAL A 116 -4.14 1.22 27.21
C VAL A 116 -2.97 2.05 27.76
N LEU A 117 -1.84 1.39 27.98
CA LEU A 117 -0.53 2.00 28.19
C LEU A 117 0.24 1.94 26.89
N VAL A 118 0.77 3.08 26.45
CA VAL A 118 1.59 3.22 25.25
C VAL A 118 3.02 3.56 25.69
N ALA A 119 3.88 2.56 25.74
CA ALA A 119 5.29 2.72 26.07
C ALA A 119 6.06 3.26 24.86
N THR A 120 6.75 4.38 25.04
CA THR A 120 7.46 5.07 23.94
C THR A 120 8.92 5.32 24.20
N SER A 121 9.64 5.80 23.18
CA SER A 121 11.03 6.26 23.32
C SER A 121 11.16 7.59 24.08
N ALA A 122 10.06 8.33 24.27
CA ALA A 122 10.03 9.66 24.89
C ALA A 122 9.20 9.70 26.21
N GLY A 123 9.04 8.56 26.86
CA GLY A 123 8.20 8.37 28.04
C GLY A 123 6.86 7.74 27.71
N ASP A 124 6.21 7.18 28.71
CA ASP A 124 4.96 6.47 28.55
C ASP A 124 3.77 7.43 28.55
N VAL A 125 2.73 7.08 27.80
CA VAL A 125 1.43 7.76 27.81
C VAL A 125 0.32 6.72 28.01
N SER A 126 -0.78 7.13 28.59
CA SER A 126 -1.98 6.29 28.71
C SER A 126 -3.09 6.84 27.82
N ALA A 127 -4.00 5.97 27.38
CA ALA A 127 -5.15 6.39 26.60
C ALA A 127 -6.36 5.50 26.85
N ASP A 128 -7.57 6.04 26.58
CA ASP A 128 -8.81 5.25 26.57
C ASP A 128 -8.86 4.37 25.32
N ALA A 129 -8.29 4.87 24.20
CA ALA A 129 -8.24 4.16 22.94
C ALA A 129 -6.92 4.37 22.20
N VAL A 130 -6.52 3.38 21.41
CA VAL A 130 -5.41 3.46 20.46
C VAL A 130 -5.89 3.16 19.03
N VAL A 131 -5.49 4.01 18.07
CA VAL A 131 -5.71 3.80 16.64
C VAL A 131 -4.38 3.44 16.00
N VAL A 132 -4.25 2.21 15.51
CA VAL A 132 -3.06 1.69 14.83
C VAL A 132 -3.12 2.13 13.36
N ALA A 133 -2.38 3.19 13.04
CA ALA A 133 -2.28 3.82 11.72
C ALA A 133 -0.88 3.64 11.08
N SER A 134 -0.12 2.62 11.54
CA SER A 134 1.27 2.38 11.11
C SER A 134 1.38 1.80 9.68
N GLY A 135 0.25 1.47 9.04
CA GLY A 135 0.22 0.80 7.74
C GLY A 135 0.55 -0.69 7.83
N GLY A 136 0.85 -1.31 6.68
CA GLY A 136 1.19 -2.74 6.57
C GLY A 136 2.55 -3.01 5.94
N TYR A 137 3.31 -1.97 5.56
CA TYR A 137 4.58 -2.10 4.85
C TYR A 137 5.76 -1.83 5.80
N HIS A 138 5.95 -2.72 6.81
CA HIS A 138 6.91 -2.50 7.87
C HIS A 138 8.30 -3.06 7.55
N GLU A 139 8.40 -4.37 7.34
CA GLU A 139 9.65 -5.07 7.10
C GLU A 139 9.78 -5.46 5.63
N PRO A 140 10.79 -4.95 4.89
CA PRO A 140 11.08 -5.42 3.53
C PRO A 140 11.31 -6.92 3.50
N ILE A 141 10.67 -7.61 2.57
CA ILE A 141 10.91 -9.04 2.38
C ILE A 141 12.14 -9.21 1.48
N VAL A 142 13.15 -9.89 2.01
CA VAL A 142 14.34 -10.35 1.29
C VAL A 142 14.46 -11.85 1.51
N PRO A 143 14.60 -12.69 0.46
CA PRO A 143 14.65 -14.12 0.63
C PRO A 143 16.00 -14.56 1.24
N ARG A 144 16.02 -15.66 1.99
CA ARG A 144 17.25 -16.16 2.64
C ARG A 144 18.39 -16.46 1.68
N MET A 145 18.07 -16.81 0.43
CA MET A 145 19.09 -17.02 -0.61
C MET A 145 19.94 -15.76 -0.89
N ALA A 146 19.42 -14.57 -0.60
CA ALA A 146 20.13 -13.31 -0.77
C ALA A 146 21.47 -13.26 0.02
N GLU A 147 21.55 -13.96 1.14
CA GLU A 147 22.76 -14.06 1.97
C GLU A 147 23.88 -14.89 1.29
N ARG A 148 23.54 -15.74 0.31
CA ARG A 148 24.50 -16.58 -0.44
C ARG A 148 25.00 -15.93 -1.72
N LEU A 149 24.39 -14.82 -2.15
CA LEU A 149 24.82 -14.09 -3.32
C LEU A 149 26.19 -13.44 -3.10
N PRO A 150 26.98 -13.25 -4.16
CA PRO A 150 28.30 -12.61 -4.05
C PRO A 150 28.22 -11.25 -3.35
N PRO A 151 29.15 -10.95 -2.41
CA PRO A 151 29.13 -9.68 -1.68
C PRO A 151 29.40 -8.44 -2.57
N THR A 152 29.92 -8.66 -3.76
CA THR A 152 30.12 -7.61 -4.77
C THR A 152 28.83 -7.22 -5.49
N LEU A 153 27.80 -8.06 -5.41
CA LEU A 153 26.52 -7.81 -6.04
C LEU A 153 25.69 -6.84 -5.16
N VAL A 154 25.32 -5.70 -5.74
CA VAL A 154 24.48 -4.73 -5.03
C VAL A 154 23.06 -5.29 -4.89
N GLN A 155 22.56 -5.31 -3.67
CA GLN A 155 21.20 -5.75 -3.37
C GLN A 155 20.40 -4.62 -2.73
N LEU A 156 19.26 -4.29 -3.28
CA LEU A 156 18.33 -3.29 -2.76
C LEU A 156 16.93 -3.88 -2.63
N HIS A 157 16.17 -3.43 -1.65
CA HIS A 157 14.71 -3.61 -1.67
C HIS A 157 14.07 -2.44 -2.44
N SER A 158 12.89 -2.63 -3.04
CA SER A 158 12.15 -1.59 -3.78
C SER A 158 11.97 -0.28 -2.99
N ALA A 159 11.85 -0.34 -1.67
CA ALA A 159 11.77 0.83 -0.79
C ALA A 159 13.06 1.68 -0.79
N ALA A 160 14.20 1.10 -1.14
CA ALA A 160 15.51 1.78 -1.17
C ALA A 160 15.90 2.24 -2.58
N TYR A 161 15.20 1.79 -3.62
CA TYR A 161 15.44 2.23 -5.00
C TYR A 161 15.05 3.70 -5.21
N ARG A 162 15.89 4.48 -5.89
CA ARG A 162 15.63 5.89 -6.20
C ARG A 162 15.65 6.15 -7.71
N ASN A 163 16.67 5.72 -8.40
CA ASN A 163 16.83 5.89 -9.84
C ASN A 163 17.90 4.94 -10.39
N ALA A 164 17.99 4.82 -11.73
CA ALA A 164 18.95 3.97 -12.39
C ALA A 164 20.43 4.35 -12.11
N GLY A 165 20.71 5.63 -11.83
CA GLY A 165 22.05 6.13 -11.52
C GLY A 165 22.56 5.76 -10.13
N GLN A 166 21.69 5.27 -9.25
CA GLN A 166 22.06 4.74 -7.92
C GLN A 166 22.82 3.41 -8.03
N LEU A 167 22.65 2.70 -9.13
CA LEU A 167 23.13 1.33 -9.30
C LEU A 167 24.47 1.31 -10.07
N PRO A 168 25.36 0.35 -9.80
CA PRO A 168 26.58 0.19 -10.56
C PRO A 168 26.30 -0.10 -12.05
N ASP A 169 27.28 0.14 -12.90
CA ASP A 169 27.20 -0.24 -14.31
C ASP A 169 26.97 -1.75 -14.45
N GLY A 170 26.20 -2.14 -15.48
CA GLY A 170 25.84 -3.53 -15.74
C GLY A 170 24.32 -3.74 -15.80
N ALA A 171 23.91 -4.98 -15.92
CA ALA A 171 22.50 -5.34 -15.93
C ALA A 171 21.90 -5.34 -14.53
N VAL A 172 20.56 -5.23 -14.46
CA VAL A 172 19.81 -5.24 -13.20
C VAL A 172 18.76 -6.36 -13.23
N LEU A 173 18.73 -7.18 -12.20
CA LEU A 173 17.65 -8.14 -11.98
C LEU A 173 16.61 -7.52 -11.04
N VAL A 174 15.39 -7.39 -11.52
CA VAL A 174 14.21 -7.04 -10.68
C VAL A 174 13.49 -8.34 -10.32
N VAL A 175 13.30 -8.60 -9.03
CA VAL A 175 12.64 -9.81 -8.54
C VAL A 175 11.24 -9.50 -8.07
N GLY A 176 10.24 -10.02 -8.80
CA GLY A 176 8.82 -9.77 -8.59
C GLY A 176 8.25 -8.74 -9.56
N SER A 177 7.11 -9.07 -10.14
CA SER A 177 6.40 -8.23 -11.14
C SER A 177 5.09 -7.64 -10.61
N GLY A 178 4.95 -7.49 -9.30
CA GLY A 178 3.88 -6.70 -8.70
C GLY A 178 4.01 -5.21 -9.06
N GLN A 179 3.12 -4.36 -8.54
CA GLN A 179 3.07 -2.93 -8.89
C GLN A 179 4.45 -2.24 -8.83
N SER A 180 5.21 -2.43 -7.74
CA SER A 180 6.54 -1.81 -7.61
C SER A 180 7.55 -2.42 -8.58
N GLY A 181 7.55 -3.75 -8.72
CA GLY A 181 8.51 -4.43 -9.60
C GLY A 181 8.31 -4.08 -11.06
N ALA A 182 7.08 -4.09 -11.55
CA ALA A 182 6.75 -3.73 -12.92
C ALA A 182 7.13 -2.26 -13.24
N GLN A 183 6.84 -1.32 -12.33
CA GLN A 183 7.19 0.09 -12.51
C GLN A 183 8.71 0.34 -12.39
N ILE A 184 9.42 -0.34 -11.50
CA ILE A 184 10.88 -0.21 -11.38
C ILE A 184 11.58 -0.83 -12.59
N ALA A 185 11.09 -1.98 -13.08
CA ALA A 185 11.59 -2.57 -14.32
C ALA A 185 11.38 -1.63 -15.53
N GLU A 186 10.21 -1.00 -15.61
CA GLU A 186 9.91 0.05 -16.59
C GLU A 186 10.87 1.24 -16.44
N ASP A 187 11.09 1.75 -15.23
CA ASP A 187 11.98 2.90 -14.98
C ASP A 187 13.43 2.62 -15.42
N LEU A 188 13.94 1.44 -15.09
CA LEU A 188 15.26 0.99 -15.51
C LEU A 188 15.36 0.79 -17.03
N HIS A 189 14.35 0.18 -17.64
CA HIS A 189 14.29 -0.06 -19.09
C HIS A 189 14.30 1.26 -19.86
N LEU A 190 13.48 2.21 -19.46
CA LEU A 190 13.41 3.54 -20.07
C LEU A 190 14.68 4.38 -19.83
N ALA A 191 15.42 4.08 -18.76
CA ALA A 191 16.75 4.66 -18.52
C ALA A 191 17.86 3.99 -19.34
N GLY A 192 17.51 3.04 -20.23
CA GLY A 192 18.47 2.33 -21.10
C GLY A 192 19.29 1.23 -20.41
N ARG A 193 18.87 0.79 -19.19
CA ARG A 193 19.54 -0.32 -18.50
C ARG A 193 19.11 -1.66 -19.10
N LYS A 194 20.03 -2.61 -19.18
CA LYS A 194 19.66 -4.01 -19.44
C LYS A 194 18.94 -4.55 -18.19
N VAL A 195 17.69 -4.97 -18.37
CA VAL A 195 16.84 -5.46 -17.29
C VAL A 195 16.53 -6.94 -17.46
N PHE A 196 16.73 -7.69 -16.38
CA PHE A 196 16.18 -9.03 -16.17
C PHE A 196 15.02 -8.91 -15.19
N LEU A 197 13.87 -9.53 -15.47
CA LEU A 197 12.69 -9.48 -14.60
C LEU A 197 12.25 -10.90 -14.26
N ALA A 198 12.24 -11.21 -12.95
CA ALA A 198 11.60 -12.42 -12.45
C ALA A 198 10.10 -12.17 -12.27
N VAL A 199 9.28 -12.75 -13.13
CA VAL A 199 7.84 -12.54 -13.23
C VAL A 199 7.09 -13.47 -12.28
N GLY A 200 6.23 -12.89 -11.44
CA GLY A 200 5.26 -13.61 -10.61
C GLY A 200 3.86 -13.54 -11.20
N ASN A 201 2.87 -13.91 -10.41
CA ASN A 201 1.43 -13.98 -10.80
C ASN A 201 0.66 -12.67 -10.59
N ALA A 202 1.35 -11.53 -10.58
CA ALA A 202 0.66 -10.26 -10.46
C ALA A 202 -0.23 -10.01 -11.71
N PRO A 203 -1.50 -9.65 -11.52
CA PRO A 203 -2.40 -9.34 -12.63
C PRO A 203 -2.06 -7.98 -13.25
N ARG A 204 -2.49 -7.75 -14.47
CA ARG A 204 -2.41 -6.44 -15.13
C ARG A 204 -3.79 -5.94 -15.54
N CYS A 205 -3.91 -4.64 -15.80
CA CYS A 205 -5.08 -4.03 -16.41
C CYS A 205 -4.66 -3.04 -17.50
N ALA A 206 -5.58 -2.68 -18.38
CA ALA A 206 -5.38 -1.58 -19.29
C ALA A 206 -5.25 -0.26 -18.50
N ARG A 207 -4.45 0.69 -19.00
CA ARG A 207 -4.51 2.06 -18.49
C ARG A 207 -5.77 2.74 -19.03
N PHE A 208 -5.95 2.69 -20.33
CA PHE A 208 -7.12 3.25 -21.00
C PHE A 208 -7.85 2.16 -21.77
N TYR A 209 -9.16 2.17 -21.66
CA TYR A 209 -10.03 1.29 -22.42
C TYR A 209 -11.27 2.07 -22.89
N ARG A 210 -11.61 1.92 -24.17
CA ARG A 210 -12.74 2.60 -24.79
C ARG A 210 -12.79 4.10 -24.50
N GLY A 211 -11.63 4.74 -24.61
CA GLY A 211 -11.48 6.21 -24.52
C GLY A 211 -11.44 6.79 -23.09
N ARG A 212 -11.47 5.93 -22.04
CA ARG A 212 -11.39 6.38 -20.64
C ARG A 212 -10.40 5.55 -19.84
N ASP A 213 -9.92 6.11 -18.76
CA ASP A 213 -9.11 5.39 -17.79
C ASP A 213 -9.91 4.22 -17.19
N VAL A 214 -9.25 3.05 -17.06
CA VAL A 214 -9.88 1.85 -16.48
C VAL A 214 -10.29 2.08 -15.03
N VAL A 215 -9.53 2.87 -14.27
CA VAL A 215 -9.90 3.24 -12.89
C VAL A 215 -11.21 4.01 -12.87
N THR A 216 -11.44 4.92 -13.84
CA THR A 216 -12.70 5.65 -13.96
C THR A 216 -13.87 4.72 -14.30
N TRP A 217 -13.68 3.75 -15.21
CA TRP A 217 -14.70 2.74 -15.49
C TRP A 217 -15.03 1.90 -14.25
N LEU A 218 -14.02 1.44 -13.52
CA LEU A 218 -14.21 0.65 -12.31
C LEU A 218 -14.93 1.45 -11.20
N ALA A 219 -14.69 2.76 -11.12
CA ALA A 219 -15.43 3.63 -10.21
C ALA A 219 -16.91 3.73 -10.59
N ASP A 220 -17.24 3.95 -11.87
CA ASP A 220 -18.61 3.98 -12.36
C ASP A 220 -19.35 2.64 -12.15
N MET A 221 -18.60 1.54 -12.14
CA MET A 221 -19.11 0.19 -11.83
C MET A 221 -19.27 -0.08 -10.32
N GLY A 222 -18.88 0.88 -9.44
CA GLY A 222 -18.97 0.73 -8.00
C GLY A 222 -17.86 -0.13 -7.35
N TYR A 223 -16.82 -0.50 -8.09
CA TYR A 223 -15.77 -1.39 -7.59
C TYR A 223 -15.06 -0.84 -6.34
N TYR A 224 -14.84 0.48 -6.28
CA TYR A 224 -14.12 1.10 -5.17
C TYR A 224 -14.98 1.34 -3.93
N ASP A 225 -16.31 1.19 -4.06
CA ASP A 225 -17.27 1.27 -2.95
C ASP A 225 -17.66 -0.12 -2.41
N MET A 226 -17.25 -1.18 -3.10
CA MET A 226 -17.56 -2.56 -2.71
C MET A 226 -16.89 -2.91 -1.37
N PRO A 227 -17.67 -3.26 -0.32
CA PRO A 227 -17.11 -3.76 0.92
C PRO A 227 -16.42 -5.11 0.73
N VAL A 228 -15.36 -5.36 1.52
CA VAL A 228 -14.59 -6.61 1.43
C VAL A 228 -15.46 -7.86 1.62
N GLU A 229 -16.51 -7.78 2.41
CA GLU A 229 -17.45 -8.87 2.64
C GLU A 229 -18.28 -9.24 1.39
N GLN A 230 -18.42 -8.31 0.44
CA GLN A 230 -19.11 -8.52 -0.85
C GLN A 230 -18.14 -8.90 -1.98
N HIS A 231 -16.83 -8.78 -1.76
CA HIS A 231 -15.84 -9.21 -2.75
C HIS A 231 -15.92 -10.74 -2.96
N PRO A 232 -15.79 -11.28 -4.20
CA PRO A 232 -15.85 -12.72 -4.46
C PRO A 232 -14.88 -13.55 -3.60
N LEU A 233 -13.71 -13.02 -3.30
CA LEU A 233 -12.70 -13.64 -2.43
C LEU A 233 -12.86 -13.25 -0.96
N ARG A 234 -13.81 -12.38 -0.64
CA ARG A 234 -13.98 -11.81 0.71
C ARG A 234 -12.64 -11.34 1.27
N GLU A 235 -12.33 -11.64 2.53
CA GLU A 235 -11.06 -11.25 3.18
C GLU A 235 -9.81 -11.83 2.50
N GLY A 236 -9.93 -12.94 1.75
CA GLY A 236 -8.81 -13.49 0.96
C GLY A 236 -8.25 -12.54 -0.11
N VAL A 237 -9.00 -11.48 -0.48
CA VAL A 237 -8.50 -10.44 -1.40
C VAL A 237 -7.33 -9.64 -0.81
N ARG A 238 -7.19 -9.62 0.52
CA ARG A 238 -6.09 -8.93 1.22
C ARG A 238 -4.71 -9.50 0.88
N ASP A 239 -4.66 -10.79 0.52
CA ASP A 239 -3.44 -11.49 0.15
C ASP A 239 -3.11 -11.36 -1.35
N ASN A 240 -4.02 -10.78 -2.13
CA ASN A 240 -3.82 -10.64 -3.57
C ASN A 240 -2.97 -9.42 -3.92
N THR A 241 -2.08 -9.59 -4.88
CA THR A 241 -1.33 -8.50 -5.48
C THR A 241 -2.26 -7.62 -6.34
N ASN A 242 -2.12 -6.29 -6.22
CA ASN A 242 -2.84 -5.37 -7.10
C ASN A 242 -2.36 -5.48 -8.54
N HIS A 243 -3.24 -5.12 -9.49
CA HIS A 243 -2.91 -4.99 -10.92
C HIS A 243 -1.78 -3.98 -11.10
N TYR A 244 -0.76 -4.33 -11.90
CA TYR A 244 0.26 -3.37 -12.25
C TYR A 244 -0.16 -2.52 -13.45
N VAL A 245 0.12 -1.24 -13.35
CA VAL A 245 -0.18 -0.20 -14.33
C VAL A 245 0.66 1.04 -13.99
N THR A 246 0.86 1.96 -14.91
CA THR A 246 1.61 3.19 -14.64
C THR A 246 0.78 4.45 -14.92
N GLY A 247 1.04 5.51 -14.14
CA GLY A 247 0.61 6.87 -14.46
C GLY A 247 1.69 7.69 -15.17
N ARG A 248 2.87 7.08 -15.44
CA ARG A 248 4.00 7.77 -16.07
C ARG A 248 3.60 8.27 -17.46
N ASP A 249 4.08 9.47 -17.82
CA ASP A 249 3.87 10.12 -19.13
C ASP A 249 2.38 10.24 -19.51
N GLY A 250 1.52 10.56 -18.52
CA GLY A 250 0.08 10.68 -18.71
C GLY A 250 -0.68 9.34 -18.64
N GLY A 251 0.01 8.28 -18.28
CA GLY A 251 -0.57 6.94 -18.13
C GLY A 251 -0.45 6.07 -19.38
N ARG A 252 -0.02 4.84 -19.19
CA ARG A 252 0.07 3.83 -20.24
C ARG A 252 0.02 2.43 -19.65
N ASP A 253 -0.16 1.44 -20.50
CA ASP A 253 -0.04 0.05 -20.11
C ASP A 253 1.42 -0.30 -19.79
N ILE A 254 1.63 -1.08 -18.76
CA ILE A 254 2.87 -1.84 -18.60
C ILE A 254 2.64 -3.18 -19.30
N ASP A 255 3.26 -3.37 -20.45
CA ASP A 255 3.20 -4.59 -21.21
C ASP A 255 4.56 -5.31 -21.19
N LEU A 256 4.68 -6.30 -20.32
CA LEU A 256 5.95 -7.05 -20.16
C LEU A 256 6.34 -7.79 -21.43
N ARG A 257 5.37 -8.24 -22.24
CA ARG A 257 5.66 -8.90 -23.52
C ARG A 257 6.25 -7.91 -24.54
N ARG A 258 5.76 -6.67 -24.54
CA ARG A 258 6.35 -5.60 -25.35
C ARG A 258 7.76 -5.28 -24.88
N PHE A 259 7.99 -5.15 -23.60
CA PHE A 259 9.34 -4.94 -23.06
C PHE A 259 10.29 -6.09 -23.42
N ALA A 260 9.80 -7.34 -23.51
CA ALA A 260 10.60 -8.45 -24.01
C ALA A 260 11.01 -8.27 -25.49
N THR A 261 10.13 -7.72 -26.35
CA THR A 261 10.52 -7.39 -27.75
C THR A 261 11.52 -6.24 -27.83
N GLU A 262 11.59 -5.42 -26.79
CA GLU A 262 12.52 -4.28 -26.68
C GLU A 262 13.83 -4.63 -25.95
N GLY A 263 14.01 -5.92 -25.57
CA GLY A 263 15.27 -6.44 -25.01
C GLY A 263 15.28 -6.65 -23.49
N MET A 264 14.16 -6.45 -22.79
CA MET A 264 14.02 -6.92 -21.40
C MET A 264 13.95 -8.45 -21.37
N GLU A 265 14.73 -9.07 -20.51
CA GLU A 265 14.74 -10.53 -20.38
C GLU A 265 13.82 -10.98 -19.25
N LEU A 266 12.80 -11.79 -19.60
CA LEU A 266 11.82 -12.28 -18.66
C LEU A 266 12.15 -13.72 -18.23
N PHE A 267 11.96 -14.00 -16.95
CA PHE A 267 12.11 -15.32 -16.32
C PHE A 267 10.88 -15.62 -15.45
N GLY A 268 10.66 -16.88 -15.11
CA GLY A 268 9.69 -17.27 -14.08
C GLY A 268 10.11 -16.78 -12.70
N VAL A 269 9.42 -17.22 -11.66
CA VAL A 269 9.72 -16.82 -10.27
C VAL A 269 11.11 -17.30 -9.87
N LEU A 270 11.93 -16.38 -9.34
CA LEU A 270 13.23 -16.73 -8.76
C LEU A 270 13.02 -17.59 -7.51
N ARG A 271 13.59 -18.80 -7.52
CA ARG A 271 13.42 -19.78 -6.46
C ARG A 271 14.64 -19.90 -5.57
N ASP A 272 15.84 -19.93 -6.14
CA ASP A 272 17.07 -20.14 -5.40
C ASP A 272 18.32 -19.65 -6.14
N PHE A 273 19.48 -19.78 -5.49
CA PHE A 273 20.82 -19.59 -6.03
C PHE A 273 21.71 -20.78 -5.56
N ASP A 274 22.31 -21.49 -6.52
CA ASP A 274 23.11 -22.69 -6.27
C ASP A 274 24.62 -22.44 -6.02
N GLY A 275 25.04 -21.17 -6.06
CA GLY A 275 26.45 -20.73 -5.97
C GLY A 275 27.03 -20.26 -7.30
N THR A 276 26.37 -20.56 -8.43
CA THR A 276 26.73 -20.14 -9.79
C THR A 276 25.53 -19.57 -10.53
N ASN A 277 24.40 -20.28 -10.49
CA ASN A 277 23.20 -19.95 -11.23
C ASN A 277 22.09 -19.44 -10.32
N LEU A 278 21.36 -18.45 -10.82
CA LEU A 278 20.03 -18.12 -10.35
C LEU A 278 19.05 -19.17 -10.90
N LEU A 279 18.19 -19.70 -10.04
CA LEU A 279 17.26 -20.78 -10.37
C LEU A 279 15.82 -20.23 -10.40
N PHE A 280 15.15 -20.44 -11.54
CA PHE A 280 13.78 -19.96 -11.76
C PHE A 280 12.82 -21.14 -11.96
N ASP A 281 11.53 -20.90 -11.68
CA ASP A 281 10.52 -21.86 -12.12
C ASP A 281 10.21 -21.72 -13.61
N THR A 282 9.46 -22.67 -14.16
CA THR A 282 9.11 -22.77 -15.57
C THR A 282 7.63 -22.40 -15.81
N HIS A 283 7.16 -21.34 -15.17
CA HIS A 283 5.77 -20.87 -15.27
C HIS A 283 5.65 -19.47 -15.89
N LEU A 284 6.69 -18.98 -16.59
CA LEU A 284 6.68 -17.64 -17.18
C LEU A 284 5.53 -17.47 -18.18
N ALA A 285 5.39 -18.41 -19.12
CA ALA A 285 4.33 -18.35 -20.12
C ALA A 285 2.95 -18.30 -19.46
N GLN A 286 2.71 -19.18 -18.48
CA GLN A 286 1.45 -19.23 -17.74
C GLN A 286 1.17 -17.93 -16.98
N ALA A 287 2.16 -17.37 -16.31
CA ALA A 287 2.01 -16.12 -15.54
C ALA A 287 1.65 -14.93 -16.45
N LEU A 288 2.26 -14.85 -17.62
CA LEU A 288 1.94 -13.82 -18.61
C LEU A 288 0.52 -14.01 -19.21
N ASP A 289 0.14 -15.26 -19.52
CA ASP A 289 -1.21 -15.57 -20.04
C ASP A 289 -2.30 -15.28 -19.00
N ASP A 290 -2.05 -15.54 -17.71
CA ASP A 290 -2.98 -15.22 -16.62
C ASP A 290 -3.15 -13.71 -16.43
N ALA A 291 -2.07 -12.95 -16.56
CA ALA A 291 -2.12 -11.49 -16.52
C ALA A 291 -2.93 -10.93 -17.71
N ASP A 292 -2.73 -11.46 -18.92
CA ASP A 292 -3.49 -11.07 -20.12
C ASP A 292 -4.96 -11.47 -20.03
N ARG A 293 -5.26 -12.63 -19.45
CA ARG A 293 -6.64 -13.06 -19.20
C ARG A 293 -7.35 -12.10 -18.25
N THR A 294 -6.67 -11.65 -17.21
CA THR A 294 -7.23 -10.66 -16.29
C THR A 294 -7.45 -9.32 -16.98
N TYR A 295 -6.50 -8.86 -17.78
CA TYR A 295 -6.63 -7.65 -18.60
C TYR A 295 -7.87 -7.69 -19.49
N ASN A 296 -8.02 -8.75 -20.29
CA ASN A 296 -9.17 -8.92 -21.18
C ASN A 296 -10.48 -9.12 -20.41
N GLY A 297 -10.44 -9.77 -19.25
CA GLY A 297 -11.61 -9.97 -18.39
C GLY A 297 -12.16 -8.66 -17.82
N ILE A 298 -11.26 -7.74 -17.40
CA ILE A 298 -11.67 -6.40 -16.95
C ILE A 298 -12.29 -5.62 -18.11
N ASN A 299 -11.67 -5.65 -19.29
CA ASN A 299 -12.20 -4.98 -20.48
C ASN A 299 -13.59 -5.51 -20.87
N ALA A 300 -13.79 -6.83 -20.85
CA ALA A 300 -15.08 -7.44 -21.10
C ALA A 300 -16.16 -7.05 -20.06
N ALA A 301 -15.78 -6.90 -18.80
CA ALA A 301 -16.70 -6.41 -17.76
C ALA A 301 -17.10 -4.94 -18.01
N ILE A 302 -16.17 -4.11 -18.47
CA ILE A 302 -16.47 -2.73 -18.89
C ILE A 302 -17.40 -2.72 -20.11
N ASP A 303 -17.17 -3.57 -21.12
CA ASP A 303 -18.05 -3.68 -22.30
C ASP A 303 -19.47 -4.04 -21.91
N LYS A 304 -19.62 -4.99 -20.98
CA LYS A 304 -20.92 -5.36 -20.43
C LYS A 304 -21.59 -4.18 -19.74
N HIS A 305 -20.86 -3.44 -18.90
CA HIS A 305 -21.38 -2.26 -18.20
C HIS A 305 -21.84 -1.17 -19.19
N ILE A 306 -21.03 -0.88 -20.23
CA ILE A 306 -21.37 0.09 -21.27
C ILE A 306 -22.69 -0.33 -21.97
N ALA A 307 -22.81 -1.61 -22.33
CA ALA A 307 -24.03 -2.12 -22.98
C ALA A 307 -25.26 -2.06 -22.06
N GLU A 308 -25.13 -2.46 -20.79
CA GLU A 308 -26.22 -2.42 -19.81
C GLU A 308 -26.71 -0.99 -19.50
N LYS A 309 -25.80 -0.02 -19.54
CA LYS A 309 -26.11 1.41 -19.29
C LYS A 309 -26.47 2.16 -20.58
N GLY A 310 -26.35 1.57 -21.74
CA GLY A 310 -26.60 2.24 -23.02
C GLY A 310 -25.62 3.39 -23.31
N LEU A 311 -24.37 3.28 -22.83
CA LEU A 311 -23.38 4.34 -22.99
C LEU A 311 -22.74 4.29 -24.38
N THR A 312 -22.40 5.49 -24.91
CA THR A 312 -21.62 5.61 -26.15
C THR A 312 -20.13 5.60 -25.81
N ALA A 313 -19.36 4.72 -26.45
CA ALA A 313 -17.91 4.63 -26.27
C ALA A 313 -17.25 4.14 -27.58
N PRO A 314 -15.94 4.37 -27.79
CA PRO A 314 -15.18 3.82 -28.92
C PRO A 314 -15.34 2.29 -29.03
N PRO A 315 -15.07 1.67 -30.19
CA PRO A 315 -15.19 0.22 -30.36
C PRO A 315 -14.40 -0.58 -29.33
N PRO A 316 -14.87 -1.79 -28.92
CA PRO A 316 -14.13 -2.67 -28.05
C PRO A 316 -12.87 -3.21 -28.73
N SER A 317 -11.88 -3.59 -27.92
CA SER A 317 -10.67 -4.27 -28.38
C SER A 317 -10.30 -5.39 -27.42
N VAL A 318 -9.65 -6.41 -27.96
CA VAL A 318 -9.10 -7.54 -27.19
C VAL A 318 -7.59 -7.50 -27.34
N TYR A 319 -6.88 -7.54 -26.22
CA TYR A 319 -5.43 -7.65 -26.24
C TYR A 319 -5.01 -9.02 -26.78
N THR A 320 -4.08 -8.99 -27.72
CA THR A 320 -3.43 -10.18 -28.27
C THR A 320 -1.94 -10.13 -27.93
N PRO A 321 -1.34 -11.21 -27.39
CA PRO A 321 0.08 -11.24 -27.05
C PRO A 321 0.99 -10.90 -28.22
N VAL A 322 1.87 -9.92 -28.05
CA VAL A 322 2.84 -9.48 -29.07
C VAL A 322 4.14 -10.30 -29.04
N TRP A 323 4.31 -11.12 -28.01
CA TRP A 323 5.49 -11.96 -27.81
C TRP A 323 5.12 -13.16 -26.93
N GLN A 324 5.75 -14.28 -27.17
CA GLN A 324 5.67 -15.49 -26.34
C GLN A 324 7.10 -15.91 -25.96
N PRO A 325 7.32 -16.44 -24.74
CA PRO A 325 8.61 -17.02 -24.40
C PRO A 325 8.97 -18.14 -25.40
N PRO A 326 10.11 -18.09 -26.07
CA PRO A 326 10.49 -19.14 -27.04
C PRO A 326 10.70 -20.49 -26.32
N GLU A 327 11.24 -20.44 -25.10
CA GLU A 327 11.41 -21.58 -24.19
C GLU A 327 11.49 -21.08 -22.75
N GLU A 328 11.16 -21.94 -21.80
CA GLU A 328 11.37 -21.66 -20.37
C GLU A 328 12.85 -21.82 -20.02
N ARG A 329 13.36 -20.84 -19.28
CA ARG A 329 14.77 -20.79 -18.85
C ARG A 329 14.87 -20.97 -17.35
N PRO A 330 15.10 -22.23 -16.84
CA PRO A 330 15.11 -22.46 -15.41
C PRO A 330 16.36 -21.97 -14.70
N THR A 331 17.42 -21.62 -15.46
CA THR A 331 18.70 -21.18 -14.89
C THR A 331 19.26 -19.97 -15.61
N LEU A 332 20.00 -19.14 -14.89
CA LEU A 332 20.76 -18.03 -15.42
C LEU A 332 22.11 -17.96 -14.70
N ASP A 333 23.21 -18.14 -15.44
CA ASP A 333 24.55 -17.94 -14.89
C ASP A 333 24.72 -16.47 -14.47
N LEU A 334 24.93 -16.26 -13.18
CA LEU A 334 24.98 -14.91 -12.59
C LEU A 334 26.19 -14.12 -13.12
N ALA A 335 27.34 -14.77 -13.24
CA ALA A 335 28.56 -14.10 -13.71
C ALA A 335 28.49 -13.77 -15.20
N ALA A 336 28.02 -14.72 -16.02
CA ALA A 336 27.88 -14.52 -17.48
C ALA A 336 26.79 -13.54 -17.85
N SER A 337 25.75 -13.35 -16.99
CA SER A 337 24.63 -12.42 -17.23
C SER A 337 25.03 -10.95 -17.18
N GLY A 338 26.15 -10.61 -16.54
CA GLY A 338 26.56 -9.23 -16.28
C GLY A 338 25.66 -8.48 -15.30
N ILE A 339 24.85 -9.19 -14.49
CA ILE A 339 24.03 -8.58 -13.45
C ILE A 339 24.92 -8.00 -12.36
N ALA A 340 24.82 -6.69 -12.16
CA ALA A 340 25.57 -5.93 -11.16
C ALA A 340 24.70 -5.56 -9.94
N ALA A 341 23.38 -5.62 -10.09
CA ALA A 341 22.44 -5.31 -8.99
C ALA A 341 21.17 -6.18 -9.05
N ILE A 342 20.63 -6.47 -7.87
CA ILE A 342 19.31 -7.10 -7.69
C ILE A 342 18.41 -6.14 -6.90
N ILE A 343 17.17 -5.97 -7.37
CA ILE A 343 16.13 -5.20 -6.65
C ILE A 343 15.02 -6.16 -6.23
N TRP A 344 14.86 -6.34 -4.92
CA TRP A 344 13.82 -7.17 -4.32
C TRP A 344 12.49 -6.43 -4.29
N CYS A 345 11.55 -6.81 -5.15
CA CYS A 345 10.21 -6.24 -5.28
C CYS A 345 9.13 -7.23 -4.87
N ILE A 346 9.41 -8.03 -3.83
CA ILE A 346 8.53 -9.13 -3.36
C ILE A 346 7.70 -8.75 -2.13
N GLY A 347 7.55 -7.44 -1.87
CA GLY A 347 6.64 -6.91 -0.88
C GLY A 347 7.23 -6.73 0.51
N PHE A 348 6.34 -6.60 1.48
CA PHE A 348 6.67 -6.29 2.88
C PHE A 348 5.93 -7.25 3.80
N ARG A 349 6.48 -7.45 5.00
CA ARG A 349 5.82 -8.13 6.10
C ARG A 349 5.32 -7.09 7.09
N PRO A 350 4.06 -7.15 7.55
CA PRO A 350 3.60 -6.34 8.66
C PRO A 350 4.26 -6.79 9.96
N ASP A 351 4.58 -5.82 10.83
CA ASP A 351 5.09 -6.06 12.17
C ASP A 351 4.25 -5.32 13.20
N PHE A 352 3.42 -6.07 13.92
CA PHE A 352 2.57 -5.59 14.99
C PHE A 352 2.95 -6.18 16.35
N ARG A 353 4.15 -6.77 16.51
CA ARG A 353 4.60 -7.39 17.77
C ARG A 353 4.65 -6.44 18.96
N TRP A 354 4.66 -5.14 18.70
CA TRP A 354 4.57 -4.09 19.71
C TRP A 354 3.16 -3.89 20.28
N LEU A 355 2.12 -4.43 19.63
CA LEU A 355 0.72 -4.37 20.10
C LEU A 355 0.39 -5.67 20.85
N ASP A 356 0.38 -5.57 22.19
CA ASP A 356 0.03 -6.67 23.09
C ASP A 356 -1.49 -6.68 23.32
N ALA A 357 -2.21 -7.20 22.34
CA ALA A 357 -3.66 -7.31 22.35
C ALA A 357 -4.12 -8.57 21.59
N PRO A 358 -5.17 -9.27 22.04
CA PRO A 358 -5.66 -10.49 21.39
C PRO A 358 -6.52 -10.18 20.16
N VAL A 359 -5.94 -9.46 19.22
CA VAL A 359 -6.63 -8.97 18.00
C VAL A 359 -6.07 -9.54 16.71
N PHE A 360 -5.25 -10.58 16.79
CA PHE A 360 -4.61 -11.21 15.63
C PHE A 360 -5.11 -12.64 15.44
N ASN A 361 -5.22 -13.07 14.18
CA ASN A 361 -5.43 -14.47 13.85
C ASN A 361 -4.12 -15.28 13.94
N GLY A 362 -4.20 -16.59 13.72
CA GLY A 362 -3.02 -17.48 13.79
C GLY A 362 -1.92 -17.17 12.76
N ALA A 363 -2.22 -16.39 11.72
CA ALA A 363 -1.25 -15.89 10.73
C ALA A 363 -0.67 -14.51 11.08
N GLY A 364 -1.07 -13.90 12.20
CA GLY A 364 -0.64 -12.58 12.63
C GLY A 364 -1.35 -11.42 11.93
N HIS A 365 -2.45 -11.67 11.22
CA HIS A 365 -3.25 -10.62 10.60
C HIS A 365 -4.26 -10.05 11.59
N PRO A 366 -4.46 -8.72 11.64
CA PRO A 366 -5.44 -8.08 12.50
C PRO A 366 -6.87 -8.56 12.21
N GLN A 367 -7.60 -8.93 13.26
CA GLN A 367 -9.00 -9.30 13.19
C GLN A 367 -9.85 -8.07 13.53
N HIS A 368 -10.64 -7.61 12.58
CA HIS A 368 -11.45 -6.41 12.73
C HIS A 368 -12.65 -6.41 11.77
N ARG A 369 -13.65 -5.62 12.08
CA ARG A 369 -14.69 -5.24 11.14
C ARG A 369 -14.56 -3.74 10.86
N ARG A 370 -14.17 -3.36 9.65
CA ARG A 370 -13.92 -1.97 9.22
C ARG A 370 -13.05 -1.19 10.22
N GLY A 371 -11.95 -1.83 10.68
CA GLY A 371 -11.00 -1.24 11.63
C GLY A 371 -11.36 -1.38 13.11
N VAL A 372 -12.60 -1.68 13.47
CA VAL A 372 -13.02 -1.92 14.84
C VAL A 372 -12.69 -3.36 15.23
N THR A 373 -11.94 -3.57 16.31
CA THR A 373 -11.57 -4.90 16.81
C THR A 373 -12.53 -5.37 17.91
N ALA A 374 -12.47 -6.66 18.23
CA ALA A 374 -13.19 -7.20 19.41
C ALA A 374 -12.59 -6.72 20.74
N GLN A 375 -11.32 -6.28 20.73
CA GLN A 375 -10.68 -5.69 21.91
C GLN A 375 -11.08 -4.23 22.02
N GLU A 376 -11.80 -3.93 23.09
CA GLU A 376 -12.22 -2.57 23.42
C GLU A 376 -11.04 -1.59 23.42
N GLY A 377 -11.22 -0.44 22.77
CA GLY A 377 -10.22 0.63 22.69
C GLY A 377 -9.08 0.39 21.70
N VAL A 378 -9.12 -0.68 20.91
CA VAL A 378 -8.10 -0.96 19.89
C VAL A 378 -8.70 -0.92 18.48
N TYR A 379 -8.14 -0.09 17.62
CA TYR A 379 -8.60 0.15 16.26
C TYR A 379 -7.46 0.06 15.26
N PHE A 380 -7.75 -0.36 14.01
CA PHE A 380 -6.82 -0.33 12.89
C PHE A 380 -7.33 0.58 11.78
N ILE A 381 -6.42 1.28 11.10
CA ILE A 381 -6.74 2.09 9.92
C ILE A 381 -5.61 2.06 8.88
N GLY A 382 -5.97 2.29 7.61
CA GLY A 382 -4.99 2.42 6.54
C GLY A 382 -4.43 1.09 6.04
N LEU A 383 -5.03 -0.03 6.40
CA LEU A 383 -4.67 -1.36 5.87
C LEU A 383 -5.35 -1.60 4.52
N PRO A 384 -4.70 -2.33 3.59
CA PRO A 384 -5.33 -2.75 2.35
C PRO A 384 -6.63 -3.53 2.61
N TRP A 385 -7.69 -3.19 1.89
CA TRP A 385 -8.98 -3.86 2.06
C TRP A 385 -9.47 -3.95 3.51
N LEU A 386 -9.17 -2.92 4.31
CA LEU A 386 -9.72 -2.83 5.66
C LEU A 386 -11.26 -2.83 5.62
N HIS A 387 -11.85 -2.14 4.64
CA HIS A 387 -13.26 -2.17 4.29
C HIS A 387 -13.47 -2.26 2.78
N THR A 388 -12.90 -1.33 2.02
CA THR A 388 -12.93 -1.31 0.55
C THR A 388 -11.51 -1.34 -0.02
N TRP A 389 -11.40 -1.46 -1.35
CA TRP A 389 -10.12 -1.36 -2.03
C TRP A 389 -9.33 -0.09 -1.67
N GLY A 390 -10.02 1.02 -1.48
CA GLY A 390 -9.42 2.33 -1.20
C GLY A 390 -9.02 2.57 0.25
N SER A 391 -9.31 1.68 1.19
CA SER A 391 -9.11 1.88 2.64
C SER A 391 -7.70 2.31 3.05
N GLY A 392 -6.66 1.87 2.34
CA GLY A 392 -5.27 2.29 2.56
C GLY A 392 -4.82 3.46 1.66
N ARG A 393 -5.72 4.04 0.85
CA ARG A 393 -5.43 5.03 -0.20
C ARG A 393 -6.11 6.37 0.08
N PHE A 394 -5.71 7.41 -0.64
CA PHE A 394 -6.24 8.77 -0.43
C PHE A 394 -7.76 8.86 -0.60
N GLY A 395 -8.34 8.12 -1.55
CA GLY A 395 -9.76 8.22 -1.89
C GLY A 395 -10.75 7.61 -0.89
N SER A 396 -10.31 6.78 0.05
CA SER A 396 -11.26 6.12 0.97
C SER A 396 -10.83 6.09 2.42
N VAL A 397 -9.55 6.38 2.71
CA VAL A 397 -9.05 6.35 4.10
C VAL A 397 -9.81 7.32 5.00
N GLY A 398 -10.27 8.45 4.48
CA GLY A 398 -11.08 9.43 5.21
C GLY A 398 -12.44 8.87 5.64
N ARG A 399 -13.08 8.05 4.80
CA ARG A 399 -14.36 7.39 5.13
C ARG A 399 -14.21 6.37 6.26
N ASP A 400 -13.08 5.65 6.30
CA ASP A 400 -12.79 4.71 7.38
C ASP A 400 -12.40 5.44 8.67
N ALA A 401 -11.67 6.54 8.56
CA ALA A 401 -11.36 7.42 9.71
C ALA A 401 -12.63 7.96 10.35
N ALA A 402 -13.56 8.48 9.56
CA ALA A 402 -14.86 8.96 10.04
C ALA A 402 -15.64 7.86 10.77
N HIS A 403 -15.67 6.63 10.21
CA HIS A 403 -16.34 5.49 10.85
C HIS A 403 -15.73 5.13 12.21
N ILE A 404 -14.39 5.06 12.29
CA ILE A 404 -13.69 4.72 13.54
C ILE A 404 -13.91 5.82 14.58
N VAL A 405 -13.83 7.09 14.19
CA VAL A 405 -14.04 8.21 15.12
C VAL A 405 -15.49 8.27 15.62
N ALA A 406 -16.49 8.01 14.76
CA ALA A 406 -17.88 7.88 15.19
C ALA A 406 -18.06 6.81 16.26
N HIS A 407 -17.48 5.61 16.04
CA HIS A 407 -17.51 4.53 17.02
C HIS A 407 -16.80 4.90 18.34
N ILE A 408 -15.68 5.61 18.29
CA ILE A 408 -14.98 6.11 19.49
C ILE A 408 -15.88 7.10 20.24
N ALA A 409 -16.52 8.04 19.54
CA ALA A 409 -17.42 9.05 20.13
C ALA A 409 -18.63 8.42 20.82
N GLU A 410 -19.30 7.48 20.15
CA GLU A 410 -20.45 6.73 20.72
C GLU A 410 -20.07 5.99 22.01
N ARG A 411 -18.92 5.35 22.04
CA ARG A 411 -18.43 4.65 23.23
C ARG A 411 -18.13 5.60 24.39
N ARG A 412 -17.51 6.75 24.10
CA ARG A 412 -17.22 7.76 25.12
C ARG A 412 -18.50 8.31 25.73
N ALA A 413 -19.49 8.66 24.90
CA ALA A 413 -20.77 9.12 25.35
C ALA A 413 -21.50 8.07 26.23
N SER A 414 -21.42 6.79 25.85
CA SER A 414 -22.01 5.69 26.65
C SER A 414 -21.29 5.51 28.00
N ALA A 415 -19.99 5.66 28.08
CA ALA A 415 -19.22 5.59 29.31
C ALA A 415 -19.52 6.78 30.24
N GLU A 416 -19.62 7.98 29.69
CA GLU A 416 -19.99 9.18 30.43
C GLU A 416 -21.43 9.08 31.03
N ALA A 417 -22.37 8.58 30.22
CA ALA A 417 -23.75 8.34 30.71
C ALA A 417 -23.79 7.33 31.86
N ALA A 418 -23.04 6.21 31.72
CA ALA A 418 -22.99 5.19 32.78
C ALA A 418 -22.32 5.69 34.08
N LEU A 419 -21.39 6.64 34.01
CA LEU A 419 -20.82 7.29 35.19
C LEU A 419 -21.82 8.25 35.85
N ALA A 420 -22.52 9.07 35.05
CA ALA A 420 -23.55 9.99 35.58
C ALA A 420 -24.71 9.26 36.29
N ASP A 421 -25.14 8.10 35.76
CA ASP A 421 -26.17 7.25 36.39
C ASP A 421 -25.71 6.66 37.74
N ARG A 422 -24.43 6.34 37.88
CA ARG A 422 -23.86 5.85 39.14
C ARG A 422 -23.77 6.94 40.20
N ASP A 423 -23.40 8.16 39.82
CA ASP A 423 -23.30 9.31 40.73
C ASP A 423 -24.70 9.79 41.20
N THR A 424 -25.75 9.55 40.38
CA THR A 424 -27.14 9.86 40.75
C THR A 424 -27.78 8.78 41.62
N ALA A 425 -27.21 7.55 41.64
CA ALA A 425 -27.70 6.42 42.43
C ALA A 425 -26.98 6.25 43.79
N ALA A 426 -25.92 7.00 44.06
CA ALA A 426 -25.14 7.02 45.29
C ALA A 426 -25.54 8.19 46.19
#